data_495721d223daeec53e03f65ba8dc64a9
#
_entry.id   495721d223daeec53e03f65ba8dc64a9
#
_cell.length_a   1.000
_cell.length_b   1.000
_cell.length_c   1.000
_cell.angle_alpha   90.00
_cell.angle_beta   90.00
_cell.angle_gamma   90.00
#
_symmetry.space_group_name_H-M   'P 1'
#
loop_
_entity.id
_entity.type
_entity.pdbx_description
1 polymer ?
#
loop_
_entity_poly.entity_id
_entity_poly.type
_entity_poly.pdbx_seq_one_letter_code
_entity_poly.pdbx_strand_id
1 'polypeptide(L)' 'MDESFKKELIEHCKRQMQRFEKMGRTDSFAYKEHAVLLSFLERSYLHF' A
#
# COMPACT_ATOMS: atom_id res chain seq x y z
N MET A 1 -6.59 0.05 -19.26
CA MET A 1 -6.61 -0.13 -17.81
C MET A 1 -6.80 1.20 -17.12
N ASP A 2 -7.69 1.24 -16.16
CA ASP A 2 -8.06 2.49 -15.53
C ASP A 2 -7.06 2.87 -14.43
N GLU A 3 -6.51 4.07 -14.54
CA GLU A 3 -5.53 4.54 -13.56
C GLU A 3 -6.17 4.79 -12.20
N SER A 4 -7.46 5.08 -12.18
CA SER A 4 -8.14 5.31 -10.91
C SER A 4 -8.18 4.02 -10.07
N PHE A 5 -8.20 2.87 -10.71
CA PHE A 5 -8.12 1.60 -9.99
C PHE A 5 -6.79 1.47 -9.25
N LYS A 6 -5.70 1.79 -9.93
CA LYS A 6 -4.38 1.75 -9.30
C LYS A 6 -4.30 2.73 -8.14
N LYS A 7 -4.84 3.92 -8.35
CA LYS A 7 -4.81 4.95 -7.32
C LYS A 7 -5.59 4.51 -6.09
N GLU A 8 -6.76 3.92 -6.32
CA GLU A 8 -7.57 3.44 -5.21
C GLU A 8 -6.85 2.32 -4.45
N LEU A 9 -6.18 1.45 -5.18
CA LEU A 9 -5.46 0.35 -4.56
C LEU A 9 -4.31 0.88 -3.70
N ILE A 10 -3.61 1.88 -4.19
CA ILE A 10 -2.54 2.49 -3.43
C ILE A 10 -3.09 3.11 -2.15
N GLU A 11 -4.18 3.83 -2.26
CA GLU A 11 -4.80 4.46 -1.09
C GLU A 11 -5.30 3.42 -0.10
N HIS A 12 -5.83 2.31 -0.62
CA HIS A 12 -6.28 1.23 0.24
C HIS A 12 -5.11 0.66 1.05
N CYS A 13 -4.00 0.40 0.38
CA CYS A 13 -2.82 -0.12 1.05
C CYS A 13 -2.31 0.85 2.11
N LYS A 14 -2.27 2.13 1.78
CA LYS A 14 -1.81 3.13 2.75
C LYS A 14 -2.71 3.16 3.97
N ARG A 15 -4.02 3.08 3.75
CA ARG A 15 -4.99 3.12 4.84
C ARG A 15 -4.81 1.92 5.76
N GLN A 16 -4.63 0.75 5.17
CA GLN A 16 -4.43 -0.45 5.96
C GLN A 16 -3.15 -0.36 6.78
N MET A 17 -2.09 0.14 6.17
CA MET A 17 -0.82 0.29 6.88
C MET A 17 -0.96 1.26 8.05
N GLN A 18 -1.71 2.33 7.86
CA GLN A 18 -1.93 3.28 8.95
C GLN A 18 -2.63 2.65 10.13
N ARG A 19 -3.58 1.76 9.85
CA ARG A 19 -4.28 1.05 10.93
C ARG A 19 -3.33 0.16 11.71
N PHE A 20 -2.45 -0.55 11.00
CA PHE A 20 -1.46 -1.38 11.67
C PHE A 20 -0.50 -0.53 12.50
N GLU A 21 -0.12 0.62 11.97
CA GLU A 21 0.78 1.52 12.69
C GLU A 21 0.14 2.02 13.98
N LYS A 22 -1.15 2.35 13.92
CA LYS A 22 -1.85 2.80 15.12
C LYS A 22 -1.94 1.70 16.17
N MET A 23 -2.03 0.46 15.73
CA MET A 23 -2.09 -0.66 16.65
C MET A 23 -0.70 -1.13 17.09
N GLY A 24 0.34 -0.54 16.57
CA GLY A 24 1.70 -0.93 16.90
C GLY A 24 2.10 -2.27 16.31
N ARG A 25 1.47 -2.66 15.21
CA ARG A 25 1.73 -3.96 14.58
C ARG A 25 2.50 -3.80 13.28
N THR A 26 3.54 -2.99 13.32
CA THR A 26 4.31 -2.74 12.13
C THR A 26 5.21 -3.90 11.75
N ASP A 27 5.36 -4.87 12.64
CA ASP A 27 6.15 -6.06 12.36
C ASP A 27 5.32 -7.25 11.92
N SER A 28 4.01 -7.03 11.71
CA SER A 28 3.16 -8.13 11.27
C SER A 28 3.42 -8.44 9.81
N PHE A 29 3.15 -9.69 9.43
CA PHE A 29 3.34 -10.12 8.05
C PHE A 29 2.44 -9.33 7.10
N ALA A 30 1.21 -9.08 7.53
CA ALA A 30 0.26 -8.35 6.69
C ALA A 30 0.76 -6.94 6.42
N TYR A 31 1.34 -6.28 7.43
CA TYR A 31 1.88 -4.95 7.25
C TYR A 31 3.01 -4.95 6.23
N LYS A 32 3.90 -5.92 6.35
CA LYS A 32 5.03 -6.02 5.43
C LYS A 32 4.57 -6.31 4.01
N GLU A 33 3.54 -7.12 3.87
CA GLU A 33 2.98 -7.41 2.55
C GLU A 33 2.42 -6.15 1.92
N HIS A 34 1.69 -5.37 2.69
CA HIS A 34 1.13 -4.13 2.16
C HIS A 34 2.23 -3.15 1.79
N ALA A 35 3.30 -3.11 2.57
CA ALA A 35 4.42 -2.22 2.29
C ALA A 35 5.08 -2.59 0.96
N VAL A 36 5.30 -3.88 0.73
CA VAL A 36 5.91 -4.34 -0.50
C VAL A 36 4.99 -4.06 -1.69
N LEU A 37 3.71 -4.36 -1.52
CA LEU A 37 2.73 -4.15 -2.58
C LEU A 37 2.63 -2.67 -2.90
N LEU A 38 2.60 -1.82 -1.89
CA LEU A 38 2.50 -0.38 -2.09
C LEU A 38 3.72 0.14 -2.84
N SER A 39 4.90 -0.32 -2.45
CA SER A 39 6.13 0.08 -3.13
C SER A 39 6.09 -0.31 -4.60
N PHE A 40 5.63 -1.52 -4.87
CA PHE A 40 5.52 -2.02 -6.23
C PHE A 40 4.52 -1.18 -7.05
N LEU A 41 3.38 -0.88 -6.45
CA LEU A 41 2.34 -0.12 -7.13
C LEU A 41 2.80 1.30 -7.41
N GLU A 42 3.47 1.93 -6.44
CA GLU A 42 3.94 3.30 -6.64
C GLU A 42 4.98 3.36 -7.74
N ARG A 43 5.85 2.37 -7.77
CA ARG A 43 6.86 2.33 -8.82
C ARG A 43 6.21 2.19 -10.20
N SER A 44 5.20 1.34 -10.28
CA SER A 44 4.50 1.12 -11.54
C SER A 44 3.68 2.35 -11.95
N TYR A 45 3.02 2.96 -10.97
CA TYR A 45 2.13 4.09 -11.24
C TYR A 45 2.90 5.37 -11.54
N LEU A 46 3.98 5.59 -10.81
CA LEU A 46 4.75 6.82 -10.93
C LEU A 46 5.93 6.68 -11.88
N HIS A 47 5.98 5.59 -12.59
CA HIS A 47 7.06 5.37 -13.53
C HIS A 47 6.79 6.14 -14.83
N PHE A 48 7.64 7.08 -15.12
CA PHE A 48 7.52 7.87 -16.33
C PHE A 48 8.69 7.69 -17.24
#